data_de5be304ea04b5c1c79e7056fd400ad5
#
_entry.id   de5be304ea04b5c1c79e7056fd400ad5
#
_cell.length_a   1.000
_cell.length_b   1.000
_cell.length_c   1.000
_cell.angle_alpha   90.00
_cell.angle_beta   90.00
_cell.angle_gamma   90.00
#
_symmetry.space_group_name_H-M   'P 1'
#
loop_
_entity.id
_entity.type
_entity.pdbx_description
1 polymer ?
#
loop_
_entity_poly.entity_id
_entity_poly.type
_entity_poly.pdbx_seq_one_letter_code
_entity_poly.pdbx_strand_id
1 'polypeptide(L)'
;MIIPFVIQRLQSVRILVIILITIAFTAKADHYYGGYITYEHISGYTYKVTVVTYADNSKENSDRDSVEVIWGDGEKEFIQRVNNIGNGETVFPGIKKNIYEGTHKYSDIGNYQLVFIDDFRPFDIFNIE
;
A
#
# COMPACT_ATOMS: atom_id res chain seq x y z
N MET A 1 25.59 52.02 -14.52
CA MET A 1 24.14 51.77 -14.26
C MET A 1 23.81 50.28 -14.47
N ILE A 2 24.30 49.41 -13.57
CA ILE A 2 24.19 47.91 -13.65
C ILE A 2 23.26 47.36 -12.56
N ILE A 3 22.85 48.18 -11.61
CA ILE A 3 22.09 47.77 -10.41
C ILE A 3 20.68 47.22 -10.71
N PRO A 4 19.85 47.72 -11.67
CA PRO A 4 18.50 47.20 -11.87
C PRO A 4 18.46 45.76 -12.42
N PHE A 5 19.47 45.34 -13.16
CA PHE A 5 19.48 43.99 -13.76
C PHE A 5 19.79 42.89 -12.75
N VAL A 6 20.64 43.17 -11.76
CA VAL A 6 20.98 42.24 -10.69
C VAL A 6 19.79 42.04 -9.71
N ILE A 7 19.08 43.12 -9.40
CA ILE A 7 17.89 43.07 -8.53
C ILE A 7 16.77 42.27 -9.19
N GLN A 8 16.58 42.43 -10.49
CA GLN A 8 15.53 41.69 -11.23
C GLN A 8 15.83 40.20 -11.32
N ARG A 9 17.09 39.79 -11.47
CA ARG A 9 17.50 38.36 -11.41
C ARG A 9 17.33 37.77 -10.02
N LEU A 10 17.67 38.51 -8.97
CA LEU A 10 17.49 38.08 -7.58
C LEU A 10 15.99 37.87 -7.23
N GLN A 11 15.12 38.72 -7.72
CA GLN A 11 13.66 38.56 -7.55
C GLN A 11 13.13 37.32 -8.28
N SER A 12 13.56 37.07 -9.52
CA SER A 12 13.16 35.90 -10.29
C SER A 12 13.61 34.59 -9.63
N VAL A 13 14.82 34.54 -9.07
CA VAL A 13 15.31 33.38 -8.32
C VAL A 13 14.51 33.16 -7.03
N ARG A 14 14.16 34.21 -6.30
CA ARG A 14 13.32 34.10 -5.10
C ARG A 14 11.93 33.56 -5.40
N ILE A 15 11.29 34.01 -6.46
CA ILE A 15 9.99 33.52 -6.91
C ILE A 15 10.08 32.06 -7.32
N LEU A 16 11.12 31.66 -8.03
CA LEU A 16 11.35 30.27 -8.44
C LEU A 16 11.53 29.34 -7.24
N VAL A 17 12.28 29.77 -6.22
CA VAL A 17 12.50 29.02 -4.97
C VAL A 17 11.20 28.87 -4.19
N ILE A 18 10.38 29.92 -4.13
CA ILE A 18 9.08 29.87 -3.44
C ILE A 18 8.13 28.90 -4.16
N ILE A 19 8.10 28.90 -5.50
CA ILE A 19 7.30 27.97 -6.31
C ILE A 19 7.79 26.53 -6.08
N LEU A 20 9.09 26.29 -6.04
CA LEU A 20 9.66 24.97 -5.80
C LEU A 20 9.30 24.42 -4.40
N ILE A 21 9.32 25.29 -3.39
CA ILE A 21 8.95 24.94 -2.01
C ILE A 21 7.46 24.60 -1.92
N THR A 22 6.58 25.34 -2.62
CA THR A 22 5.12 25.07 -2.59
C THR A 22 4.73 23.76 -3.28
N ILE A 23 5.50 23.30 -4.27
CA ILE A 23 5.26 22.01 -4.95
C ILE A 23 5.66 20.81 -4.05
N ALA A 24 6.61 20.99 -3.13
CA ALA A 24 7.09 19.93 -2.26
C ALA A 24 6.10 19.50 -1.15
N PHE A 25 5.02 20.26 -0.89
CA PHE A 25 4.07 19.99 0.19
C PHE A 25 2.91 19.05 -0.18
N THR A 26 2.88 18.46 -1.36
CA THR A 26 1.80 17.54 -1.78
C THR A 26 2.15 16.05 -1.63
N ALA A 27 3.21 15.70 -0.90
CA ALA A 27 3.49 14.29 -0.57
C ALA A 27 2.42 13.79 0.42
N LYS A 28 1.37 13.14 -0.09
CA LYS A 28 0.42 12.37 0.72
C LYS A 28 1.09 11.05 1.07
N ALA A 29 1.45 10.86 2.31
CA ALA A 29 1.82 9.55 2.83
C ALA A 29 0.51 8.83 3.21
N ASP A 30 0.18 7.77 2.50
CA ASP A 30 -0.88 6.84 2.91
C ASP A 30 -0.29 5.90 3.96
N HIS A 31 -1.04 5.64 5.03
CA HIS A 31 -0.54 4.91 6.17
C HIS A 31 -1.28 3.57 6.33
N TYR A 32 -0.55 2.47 6.07
CA TYR A 32 -0.90 1.16 6.58
C TYR A 32 -0.17 0.93 7.90
N TYR A 33 -0.91 0.55 8.93
CA TYR A 33 -0.33 0.25 10.25
C TYR A 33 0.35 -1.13 10.29
N GLY A 34 0.02 -2.03 9.37
CA GLY A 34 0.61 -3.35 9.27
C GLY A 34 -0.33 -4.36 8.63
N GLY A 35 0.10 -5.61 8.60
CA GLY A 35 -0.68 -6.72 8.07
C GLY A 35 0.07 -8.04 8.17
N TYR A 36 -0.62 -9.11 7.83
CA TYR A 36 -0.04 -10.45 7.76
C TYR A 36 -0.72 -11.28 6.68
N ILE A 37 -0.03 -12.34 6.26
CA ILE A 37 -0.55 -13.33 5.32
C ILE A 37 -0.60 -14.68 6.03
N THR A 38 -1.69 -15.40 5.84
CA THR A 38 -1.83 -16.79 6.24
C THR A 38 -2.29 -17.64 5.06
N TYR A 39 -2.02 -18.93 5.12
CA TYR A 39 -2.49 -19.88 4.10
C TYR A 39 -3.06 -21.14 4.76
N GLU A 40 -3.98 -21.77 4.06
CA GLU A 40 -4.61 -23.02 4.44
C GLU A 40 -4.59 -23.99 3.24
N HIS A 41 -4.19 -25.22 3.46
CA HIS A 41 -4.28 -26.27 2.46
C HIS A 41 -5.73 -26.78 2.38
N ILE A 42 -6.33 -26.72 1.18
CA ILE A 42 -7.70 -27.20 0.97
C ILE A 42 -7.70 -28.65 0.50
N SER A 43 -7.09 -28.91 -0.65
CA SER A 43 -7.00 -30.27 -1.22
C SER A 43 -5.99 -30.32 -2.37
N GLY A 44 -5.28 -31.45 -2.52
CA GLY A 44 -4.29 -31.61 -3.60
C GLY A 44 -3.24 -30.51 -3.56
N TYR A 45 -3.12 -29.74 -4.61
CA TYR A 45 -2.22 -28.58 -4.69
C TYR A 45 -2.97 -27.24 -4.54
N THR A 46 -4.20 -27.26 -4.01
CA THR A 46 -5.03 -26.09 -3.85
C THR A 46 -4.89 -25.51 -2.45
N TYR A 47 -4.59 -24.22 -2.37
CA TYR A 47 -4.40 -23.46 -1.14
C TYR A 47 -5.31 -22.24 -1.13
N LYS A 48 -5.85 -21.93 0.03
CA LYS A 48 -6.52 -20.67 0.32
C LYS A 48 -5.52 -19.74 0.99
N VAL A 49 -5.51 -18.50 0.57
CA VAL A 49 -4.68 -17.45 1.16
C VAL A 49 -5.59 -16.38 1.75
N THR A 50 -5.22 -15.91 2.92
CA THR A 50 -5.86 -14.78 3.58
C THR A 50 -4.81 -13.70 3.83
N VAL A 51 -5.06 -12.51 3.27
CA VAL A 51 -4.27 -11.30 3.53
C VAL A 51 -5.07 -10.42 4.48
N VAL A 52 -4.48 -10.01 5.58
CA VAL A 52 -5.08 -9.08 6.53
C VAL A 52 -4.26 -7.80 6.55
N THR A 53 -4.92 -6.66 6.39
CA THR A 53 -4.28 -5.35 6.50
C THR A 53 -4.99 -4.46 7.51
N TYR A 54 -4.23 -3.57 8.15
CA TYR A 54 -4.74 -2.53 9.03
C TYR A 54 -4.41 -1.18 8.39
N ALA A 55 -5.44 -0.42 8.05
CA ALA A 55 -5.33 0.82 7.30
C ALA A 55 -5.88 2.01 8.09
N ASP A 56 -5.37 3.21 7.79
CA ASP A 56 -5.91 4.46 8.32
C ASP A 56 -7.25 4.77 7.65
N ASN A 57 -8.34 4.74 8.42
CA ASN A 57 -9.70 4.99 7.93
C ASN A 57 -9.93 6.47 7.53
N SER A 58 -9.04 7.39 7.90
CA SER A 58 -9.11 8.80 7.51
C SER A 58 -8.61 9.08 6.10
N LYS A 59 -7.99 8.07 5.46
CA LYS A 59 -7.36 8.17 4.14
C LYS A 59 -8.12 7.36 3.10
N GLU A 60 -8.70 8.04 2.14
CA GLU A 60 -9.53 7.43 1.08
C GLU A 60 -8.75 6.41 0.22
N ASN A 61 -7.43 6.62 0.04
CA ASN A 61 -6.59 5.74 -0.77
C ASN A 61 -6.01 4.53 -0.02
N SER A 62 -6.16 4.46 1.30
CA SER A 62 -5.69 3.32 2.11
C SER A 62 -6.68 2.16 2.16
N ASP A 63 -7.91 2.39 1.69
CA ASP A 63 -8.98 1.41 1.72
C ASP A 63 -9.22 0.83 0.32
N ARG A 64 -8.72 -0.39 0.09
CA ARG A 64 -8.81 -1.08 -1.19
C ARG A 64 -9.83 -2.20 -1.15
N ASP A 65 -10.61 -2.34 -2.22
CA ASP A 65 -11.56 -3.44 -2.38
C ASP A 65 -10.87 -4.77 -2.76
N SER A 66 -9.67 -4.69 -3.34
CA SER A 66 -8.86 -5.84 -3.73
C SER A 66 -7.38 -5.56 -3.58
N VAL A 67 -6.60 -6.63 -3.44
CA VAL A 67 -5.13 -6.57 -3.36
C VAL A 67 -4.50 -7.60 -4.30
N GLU A 68 -3.37 -7.23 -4.93
CA GLU A 68 -2.63 -8.15 -5.79
C GLU A 68 -1.78 -9.10 -4.93
N VAL A 69 -1.91 -10.40 -5.20
CA VAL A 69 -1.10 -11.45 -4.61
C VAL A 69 -0.30 -12.13 -5.71
N ILE A 70 0.99 -12.33 -5.48
CA ILE A 70 1.91 -13.07 -6.33
C ILE A 70 2.05 -14.46 -5.73
N TRP A 71 1.70 -15.51 -6.51
CA TRP A 71 1.63 -16.89 -6.02
C TRP A 71 2.98 -17.61 -5.97
N GLY A 72 4.01 -17.06 -6.61
CA GLY A 72 5.36 -17.63 -6.60
C GLY A 72 5.64 -18.68 -7.67
N ASP A 73 4.66 -19.02 -8.49
CA ASP A 73 4.77 -19.87 -9.68
C ASP A 73 4.76 -19.08 -10.99
N GLY A 74 4.83 -17.76 -10.90
CA GLY A 74 4.75 -16.82 -12.02
C GLY A 74 3.36 -16.21 -12.22
N GLU A 75 2.36 -16.72 -11.51
CA GLU A 75 1.00 -16.20 -11.55
C GLU A 75 0.76 -15.12 -10.49
N LYS A 76 -0.17 -14.22 -10.78
CA LYS A 76 -0.62 -13.18 -9.89
C LYS A 76 -2.10 -12.90 -10.09
N GLU A 77 -2.78 -12.51 -9.02
CA GLU A 77 -4.22 -12.31 -9.01
C GLU A 77 -4.62 -11.20 -8.05
N PHE A 78 -5.69 -10.48 -8.37
CA PHE A 78 -6.35 -9.56 -7.46
C PHE A 78 -7.40 -10.32 -6.64
N ILE A 79 -7.12 -10.52 -5.34
CA ILE A 79 -8.05 -11.13 -4.40
C ILE A 79 -8.93 -10.08 -3.75
N GLN A 80 -10.20 -10.41 -3.54
CA GLN A 80 -11.22 -9.48 -3.10
C GLN A 80 -11.31 -9.42 -1.57
N ARG A 81 -11.72 -8.25 -1.04
CA ARG A 81 -12.05 -8.08 0.36
C ARG A 81 -13.33 -8.84 0.68
N VAL A 82 -13.32 -9.60 1.78
CA VAL A 82 -14.43 -10.48 2.17
C VAL A 82 -15.14 -10.03 3.45
N ASN A 83 -14.54 -9.17 4.26
CA ASN A 83 -15.17 -8.70 5.48
C ASN A 83 -16.05 -7.47 5.26
N ASN A 84 -17.20 -7.46 5.96
CA ASN A 84 -18.18 -6.38 5.96
C ASN A 84 -18.61 -5.92 4.55
N ILE A 85 -18.85 -6.90 3.65
CA ILE A 85 -19.35 -6.68 2.27
C ILE A 85 -18.61 -5.52 1.58
N GLY A 86 -17.28 -5.62 1.51
CA GLY A 86 -16.44 -4.63 0.81
C GLY A 86 -16.05 -3.38 1.60
N ASN A 87 -16.49 -3.22 2.87
CA ASN A 87 -16.18 -2.02 3.64
C ASN A 87 -15.07 -2.20 4.70
N GLY A 88 -14.64 -3.44 4.96
CA GLY A 88 -13.75 -3.74 6.07
C GLY A 88 -14.41 -3.54 7.44
N GLU A 89 -13.65 -3.63 8.50
CA GLU A 89 -14.11 -3.54 9.89
C GLU A 89 -13.34 -2.46 10.65
N THR A 90 -14.03 -1.48 11.23
CA THR A 90 -13.39 -0.51 12.13
C THR A 90 -13.10 -1.19 13.46
N VAL A 91 -11.83 -1.46 13.74
CA VAL A 91 -11.37 -2.13 14.96
C VAL A 91 -10.93 -1.18 16.04
N PHE A 92 -10.57 0.06 15.65
CA PHE A 92 -10.21 1.15 16.57
C PHE A 92 -10.57 2.50 15.93
N PRO A 93 -10.75 3.59 16.70
CA PRO A 93 -10.91 4.91 16.12
C PRO A 93 -9.78 5.22 15.14
N GLY A 94 -10.11 5.43 13.87
CA GLY A 94 -9.16 5.69 12.80
C GLY A 94 -8.48 4.46 12.20
N ILE A 95 -8.70 3.24 12.71
CA ILE A 95 -8.08 2.01 12.17
C ILE A 95 -9.13 1.04 11.64
N LYS A 96 -8.97 0.67 10.37
CA LYS A 96 -9.79 -0.30 9.67
C LYS A 96 -9.01 -1.59 9.43
N LYS A 97 -9.62 -2.73 9.72
CA LYS A 97 -9.13 -4.05 9.37
C LYS A 97 -9.79 -4.53 8.10
N ASN A 98 -9.00 -4.89 7.11
CA ASN A 98 -9.45 -5.49 5.87
C ASN A 98 -8.96 -6.93 5.78
N ILE A 99 -9.81 -7.82 5.29
CA ILE A 99 -9.52 -9.23 5.08
C ILE A 99 -9.80 -9.55 3.62
N TYR A 100 -8.78 -10.07 2.94
CA TYR A 100 -8.85 -10.48 1.53
C TYR A 100 -8.61 -11.96 1.45
N GLU A 101 -9.37 -12.67 0.63
CA GLU A 101 -9.24 -14.12 0.46
C GLU A 101 -9.15 -14.47 -1.01
N GLY A 102 -8.25 -15.40 -1.31
CA GLY A 102 -8.08 -15.97 -2.64
C GLY A 102 -7.72 -17.45 -2.55
N THR A 103 -7.97 -18.17 -3.63
CA THR A 103 -7.66 -19.61 -3.71
C THR A 103 -6.86 -19.85 -4.98
N HIS A 104 -5.72 -20.55 -4.85
CA HIS A 104 -4.86 -20.86 -5.96
C HIS A 104 -4.54 -22.36 -6.00
N LYS A 105 -4.48 -22.89 -7.21
CA LYS A 105 -4.10 -24.29 -7.46
C LYS A 105 -2.77 -24.33 -8.19
N TYR A 106 -1.74 -24.79 -7.49
CA TYR A 106 -0.42 -25.03 -8.10
C TYR A 106 -0.45 -26.23 -9.06
N SER A 107 0.40 -26.19 -10.07
CA SER A 107 0.50 -27.26 -11.07
C SER A 107 1.24 -28.49 -10.54
N ASP A 108 2.15 -28.30 -9.59
CA ASP A 108 3.03 -29.36 -9.08
C ASP A 108 3.44 -29.07 -7.61
N ILE A 109 4.15 -30.03 -7.01
CA ILE A 109 4.77 -29.87 -5.71
C ILE A 109 6.00 -28.94 -5.85
N GLY A 110 6.15 -27.99 -4.93
CA GLY A 110 7.26 -27.03 -4.98
C GLY A 110 7.33 -26.17 -3.73
N ASN A 111 8.38 -25.35 -3.67
CA ASN A 111 8.53 -24.29 -2.69
C ASN A 111 8.11 -22.98 -3.36
N TYR A 112 6.93 -22.50 -3.04
CA TYR A 112 6.39 -21.27 -3.59
C TYR A 112 6.46 -20.15 -2.57
N GLN A 113 6.92 -18.97 -3.00
CA GLN A 113 6.96 -17.78 -2.16
C GLN A 113 5.75 -16.92 -2.49
N LEU A 114 4.82 -16.87 -1.55
CA LEU A 114 3.64 -16.03 -1.65
C LEU A 114 3.97 -14.62 -1.20
N VAL A 115 3.67 -13.62 -2.06
CA VAL A 115 4.01 -12.22 -1.82
C VAL A 115 2.78 -11.34 -2.01
N PHE A 116 2.56 -10.46 -1.05
CA PHE A 116 1.69 -9.31 -1.16
C PHE A 116 2.55 -8.05 -1.14
N ILE A 117 2.43 -7.21 -2.17
CA ILE A 117 3.15 -5.94 -2.28
C ILE A 117 2.15 -4.81 -2.09
N ASP A 118 2.45 -3.92 -1.17
CA ASP A 118 1.72 -2.68 -0.98
C ASP A 118 2.65 -1.48 -1.17
N ASP A 119 2.36 -0.66 -2.17
CA ASP A 119 3.15 0.51 -2.54
C ASP A 119 3.02 1.66 -1.51
N PHE A 120 2.07 1.56 -0.58
CA PHE A 120 1.76 2.61 0.41
C PHE A 120 2.23 2.28 1.82
N ARG A 121 3.21 1.39 1.95
CA ARG A 121 3.79 1.05 3.25
C ARG A 121 4.64 2.22 3.76
N PRO A 122 4.38 2.78 4.95
CA PRO A 122 5.26 3.80 5.53
C PRO A 122 6.65 3.24 5.77
N PHE A 123 7.68 4.05 5.55
CA PHE A 123 9.09 3.65 5.68
C PHE A 123 9.50 3.34 7.14
N ASP A 124 8.66 3.67 8.13
CA ASP A 124 8.98 3.63 9.56
C ASP A 124 8.36 2.43 10.31
N ILE A 125 7.96 1.36 9.63
CA ILE A 125 7.52 0.14 10.32
C ILE A 125 8.75 -0.66 10.70
N PHE A 126 9.16 -0.57 11.96
CA PHE A 126 10.13 -1.47 12.56
C PHE A 126 9.47 -2.83 12.77
N ASN A 127 10.03 -3.87 12.15
CA ASN A 127 9.67 -5.24 12.53
C ASN A 127 10.26 -5.47 13.92
N ILE A 128 9.38 -5.79 14.88
CA ILE A 128 9.81 -6.29 16.18
C ILE A 128 10.14 -7.76 15.94
N GLU A 129 11.42 -8.14 16.10
CA GLU A 129 11.85 -9.55 16.16
C GLU A 129 11.37 -10.20 17.46
#